data_dfc3d27c28af5cc8485481ff5c5558f8
#
_entry.id   dfc3d27c28af5cc8485481ff5c5558f8
#
_cell.length_a   1.000
_cell.length_b   1.000
_cell.length_c   1.000
_cell.angle_alpha   90.00
_cell.angle_beta   90.00
_cell.angle_gamma   90.00
#
_symmetry.space_group_name_H-M   'P 1'
#
loop_
_entity.id
_entity.type
_entity.pdbx_description
1 polymer ?
#
loop_
_entity_poly.entity_id
_entity_poly.type
_entity_poly.pdbx_seq_one_letter_code
_entity_poly.pdbx_strand_id
1 'polypeptide(L)' 'ANPSQIREWARTQGLPVAHRGKIPQDVIEAYNAAN' A
#
# COMPACT_ATOMS: atom_id res chain seq x y z
N ALA A 1 9.23 -3.79 -4.25
CA ALA A 1 8.06 -4.51 -3.74
C ALA A 1 6.97 -4.54 -4.78
N ASN A 2 6.18 -5.59 -4.81
CA ASN A 2 5.12 -5.64 -5.81
C ASN A 2 3.81 -5.07 -5.24
N PRO A 3 2.88 -4.67 -6.14
CA PRO A 3 1.66 -4.00 -5.70
C PRO A 3 0.82 -4.82 -4.73
N SER A 4 0.82 -6.14 -4.88
CA SER A 4 0.04 -6.99 -3.98
C SER A 4 0.54 -6.90 -2.55
N GLN A 5 1.85 -6.88 -2.38
CA GLN A 5 2.44 -6.78 -1.05
C GLN A 5 2.13 -5.43 -0.41
N ILE A 6 2.17 -4.37 -1.21
CA ILE A 6 1.88 -3.04 -0.69
C ILE A 6 0.42 -2.95 -0.27
N ARG A 7 -0.49 -3.52 -1.05
CA ARG A 7 -1.91 -3.53 -0.71
C ARG A 7 -2.17 -4.29 0.59
N GLU A 8 -1.57 -5.46 0.71
CA GLU A 8 -1.75 -6.27 1.91
C GLU A 8 -1.25 -5.53 3.14
N TRP A 9 -0.07 -4.96 3.03
CA TRP A 9 0.50 -4.20 4.12
C TRP A 9 -0.41 -3.02 4.51
N ALA A 10 -0.91 -2.30 3.49
CA ALA A 10 -1.76 -1.14 3.75
C ALA A 10 -3.05 -1.55 4.46
N ARG A 11 -3.60 -2.70 4.10
CA ARG A 11 -4.81 -3.17 4.76
C ARG A 11 -4.57 -3.46 6.23
N THR A 12 -3.42 -4.03 6.56
CA THR A 12 -3.09 -4.30 7.95
C THR A 12 -2.88 -3.01 8.74
N GLN A 13 -2.53 -1.92 8.05
CA GLN A 13 -2.34 -0.63 8.69
C GLN A 13 -3.62 0.21 8.74
N GLY A 14 -4.69 -0.30 8.12
CA GLY A 14 -5.94 0.44 8.08
C GLY A 14 -5.94 1.56 7.06
N LEU A 15 -5.04 1.50 6.08
CA LEU A 15 -4.96 2.53 5.05
C LEU A 15 -5.92 2.22 3.91
N PRO A 16 -6.53 3.26 3.31
CA PRO A 16 -7.46 3.05 2.20
C PRO A 16 -6.72 2.71 0.91
N VAL A 17 -6.98 1.53 0.37
CA VAL A 17 -6.44 1.13 -0.92
C VAL A 17 -7.53 0.44 -1.72
N ALA A 18 -7.51 0.68 -3.03
CA ALA A 18 -8.44 0.02 -3.92
C ALA A 18 -8.01 -1.42 -4.15
N HIS A 19 -8.98 -2.28 -4.44
CA HIS A 19 -8.67 -3.65 -4.79
C HIS A 19 -7.95 -3.74 -6.11
N ARG A 20 -8.21 -2.81 -6.99
CA ARG A 20 -7.64 -2.78 -8.33
C ARG A 20 -7.23 -1.37 -8.66
N GLY A 21 -6.40 -1.27 -9.70
CA GLY A 21 -5.93 0.02 -10.13
C GLY A 21 -4.65 0.40 -9.42
N LYS A 22 -4.31 1.66 -9.53
CA LYS A 22 -3.05 2.15 -8.97
C LYS A 22 -3.15 2.34 -7.47
N ILE A 23 -2.05 2.02 -6.80
CA ILE A 23 -1.93 2.28 -5.38
C ILE A 23 -1.58 3.76 -5.21
N PRO A 24 -2.26 4.47 -4.29
CA PRO A 24 -1.95 5.89 -4.04
C PRO A 24 -0.48 6.08 -3.66
N GLN A 25 0.08 7.19 -4.10
CA GLN A 25 1.47 7.49 -3.81
C GLN A 25 1.73 7.56 -2.29
N ASP A 26 0.75 8.08 -1.55
CA ASP A 26 0.87 8.17 -0.10
C ASP A 26 1.12 6.80 0.52
N VAL A 27 0.40 5.79 0.03
CA VAL A 27 0.54 4.45 0.54
C VAL A 27 1.90 3.87 0.19
N ILE A 28 2.36 4.13 -1.03
CA ILE A 28 3.66 3.64 -1.45
C ILE A 28 4.77 4.25 -0.59
N GLU A 29 4.67 5.53 -0.32
CA GLU A 29 5.67 6.21 0.51
C GLU A 29 5.66 5.68 1.94
N ALA A 30 4.47 5.44 2.47
CA ALA A 30 4.35 4.88 3.81
C ALA A 30 4.97 3.49 3.87
N TYR A 31 4.74 2.70 2.85
CA TYR A 31 5.31 1.35 2.79
C TYR A 31 6.82 1.41 2.78
N ASN A 32 7.38 2.28 1.95
CA ASN A 32 8.83 2.42 1.86
C ASN A 32 9.42 2.91 3.16
N ALA A 33 8.73 3.80 3.85
CA ALA A 33 9.22 4.33 5.12
C ALA A 33 9.18 3.26 6.22
N ALA A 34 8.23 2.34 6.13
CA ALA A 34 8.09 1.29 7.13
C ALA A 34 9.01 0.10 6.86
N ASN A 35 9.48 -0.01 5.63
CA ASN A 35 10.35 -1.11 5.23
C ASN A 35 11.71 -0.59 4.73
#